data_7032d12012932a85362d4eee53adef42
#
_entry.id   7032d12012932a85362d4eee53adef42
#
_cell.length_a   1.000
_cell.length_b   1.000
_cell.length_c   1.000
_cell.angle_alpha   90.00
_cell.angle_beta   90.00
_cell.angle_gamma   90.00
#
_symmetry.space_group_name_H-M   'P 1'
#
loop_
_entity.id
_entity.type
_entity.pdbx_description
1 polymer ?
#
loop_
_entity_poly.entity_id
_entity_poly.type
_entity_poly.pdbx_seq_one_letter_code
_entity_poly.pdbx_strand_id
1 'polypeptide(L)'
;MAEAVRDTDTPEDAVASIEEPVSLSSTIPAHLFNDIHPWYVRYGIPLYLTSIFGLLLASDLGSGVSAETTVSVDGQVIFHSVILTVSIFSSVSELWKTESYPLAVLIVITSIMWPYIKLALSMYAWVAPPLKRGGRGARRRERLIEVLDVLGKWSFTDIFVLMIMVVAFRSTLALGQTSTDVYIVPKWGFYGFVFASVASLLSTHLILHLHRKVIYPELYSNKGANNRGVSNKDDDSKVLVLPEAEFDNTDVVVADKDDAIAPLWIKMGLSFKEALSIVLLLFIAFALLGTGCFLTSFTFTYEQGDPSSSAYLYNTRDFSIANIGFNVRNAAISPNSFGIGFVQFFYFVLAVVTPLENIVVLFVLYFVPMKDRIQRMLFFLAEITFAWGAVEVMMISAIFSVKQIPDFGSGIVDTGCSTCYVVGAILRPTFWIYFVGAILNVFVTFWLFHRAHKHLYNDEKFFAKPSKCCWC
;
A
#
# COMPACT_ATOMS: atom_id res chain seq x y z
N MET A 1 60.00 78.38 4.00
CA MET A 1 61.04 77.36 4.13
C MET A 1 60.34 76.06 4.07
N ALA A 2 60.31 75.50 2.97
CA ALA A 2 61.02 74.34 2.39
C ALA A 2 60.28 73.06 2.83
N GLU A 3 59.63 72.44 1.89
CA GLU A 3 60.04 71.21 1.17
C GLU A 3 59.77 69.95 2.01
N ALA A 4 59.23 68.89 1.55
CA ALA A 4 59.32 68.25 0.20
C ALA A 4 58.20 67.21 0.05
N VAL A 5 57.83 67.07 -1.18
CA VAL A 5 57.10 65.99 -1.87
C VAL A 5 57.75 64.63 -1.62
N ARG A 6 56.88 63.60 -1.47
CA ARG A 6 57.16 62.28 -2.07
C ARG A 6 55.85 61.43 -2.25
N ASP A 7 55.50 61.37 -3.51
CA ASP A 7 54.62 60.32 -4.04
C ASP A 7 55.20 58.94 -3.76
N THR A 8 54.35 58.00 -3.32
CA THR A 8 54.55 56.57 -3.53
C THR A 8 53.23 55.94 -3.92
N ASP A 9 53.13 55.73 -5.24
CA ASP A 9 52.16 54.87 -5.85
C ASP A 9 52.24 53.46 -5.25
N THR A 10 51.17 52.99 -4.61
CA THR A 10 50.94 51.56 -4.31
C THR A 10 50.01 50.99 -5.36
N PRO A 11 50.39 49.90 -6.05
CA PRO A 11 49.50 49.27 -7.01
C PRO A 11 48.30 48.65 -6.28
N GLU A 12 47.10 49.01 -6.71
CA GLU A 12 45.86 48.35 -6.36
C GLU A 12 45.96 46.88 -6.71
N ASP A 13 45.96 46.05 -5.67
CA ASP A 13 45.83 44.62 -5.78
C ASP A 13 44.49 44.29 -6.45
N ALA A 14 44.58 43.76 -7.65
CA ALA A 14 43.50 43.11 -8.35
C ALA A 14 43.04 41.91 -7.49
N VAL A 15 42.06 42.13 -6.66
CA VAL A 15 41.30 41.05 -6.00
C VAL A 15 40.62 40.26 -7.11
N ALA A 16 41.26 39.19 -7.53
CA ALA A 16 40.66 38.19 -8.37
C ALA A 16 39.38 37.71 -7.64
N SER A 17 38.24 38.10 -8.17
CA SER A 17 36.94 37.57 -7.79
C SER A 17 37.00 36.06 -8.02
N ILE A 18 37.17 35.32 -6.92
CA ILE A 18 36.97 33.88 -6.90
C ILE A 18 35.49 33.69 -7.21
N GLU A 19 35.17 33.41 -8.47
CA GLU A 19 33.87 32.90 -8.86
C GLU A 19 33.63 31.64 -8.06
N GLU A 20 32.76 31.74 -7.02
CA GLU A 20 32.22 30.56 -6.36
C GLU A 20 31.69 29.59 -7.44
N PRO A 21 32.04 28.30 -7.39
CA PRO A 21 31.52 27.36 -8.37
C PRO A 21 30.00 27.37 -8.23
N VAL A 22 29.33 27.98 -9.21
CA VAL A 22 27.88 27.97 -9.35
C VAL A 22 27.46 26.52 -9.27
N SER A 23 26.88 26.14 -8.13
CA SER A 23 26.35 24.79 -7.95
C SER A 23 25.20 24.61 -8.93
N LEU A 24 25.50 24.05 -10.08
CA LEU A 24 24.56 23.79 -11.19
C LEU A 24 23.39 22.85 -10.78
N SER A 25 23.39 22.36 -9.53
CA SER A 25 22.44 21.37 -9.05
C SER A 25 21.12 21.92 -8.51
N SER A 26 21.04 23.26 -8.25
CA SER A 26 19.89 23.82 -7.53
C SER A 26 18.72 24.28 -8.40
N THR A 27 18.86 24.30 -9.72
CA THR A 27 17.91 24.96 -10.62
C THR A 27 17.14 24.05 -11.58
N ILE A 28 17.34 22.73 -11.53
CA ILE A 28 16.57 21.82 -12.41
C ILE A 28 15.17 21.63 -11.81
N PRO A 29 14.11 22.09 -12.49
CA PRO A 29 12.75 21.89 -11.99
C PRO A 29 12.40 20.40 -11.96
N ALA A 30 12.04 19.88 -10.78
CA ALA A 30 11.56 18.53 -10.62
C ALA A 30 10.09 18.46 -11.07
N HIS A 31 9.88 18.02 -12.29
CA HIS A 31 8.57 17.85 -12.91
C HIS A 31 8.41 16.39 -13.38
N LEU A 32 7.38 15.70 -12.96
CA LEU A 32 7.17 14.31 -13.38
C LEU A 32 6.82 14.20 -14.88
N PHE A 33 6.14 15.20 -15.41
CA PHE A 33 5.74 15.30 -16.81
C PHE A 33 6.79 15.99 -17.70
N ASN A 34 8.05 16.08 -17.28
CA ASN A 34 9.10 16.77 -18.02
C ASN A 34 9.82 15.83 -19.01
N ASP A 35 10.65 16.40 -19.91
CA ASP A 35 11.44 15.71 -20.94
C ASP A 35 12.51 14.74 -20.40
N ILE A 36 12.65 14.66 -19.05
CA ILE A 36 13.51 13.69 -18.37
C ILE A 36 13.05 12.23 -18.61
N HIS A 37 11.73 12.02 -18.79
CA HIS A 37 11.18 10.71 -19.07
C HIS A 37 10.97 10.49 -20.57
N PRO A 38 11.21 9.27 -21.07
CA PRO A 38 10.91 8.94 -22.46
C PRO A 38 9.40 9.14 -22.74
N TRP A 39 9.07 9.48 -23.97
CA TRP A 39 7.72 9.87 -24.39
C TRP A 39 6.64 8.83 -23.99
N TYR A 40 6.97 7.53 -24.05
CA TYR A 40 6.05 6.46 -23.68
C TYR A 40 5.69 6.45 -22.18
N VAL A 41 6.59 6.88 -21.28
CA VAL A 41 6.29 7.03 -19.85
C VAL A 41 5.46 8.29 -19.62
N ARG A 42 5.83 9.38 -20.32
CA ARG A 42 5.16 10.69 -20.20
C ARG A 42 3.66 10.60 -20.51
N TYR A 43 3.30 9.93 -21.60
CA TYR A 43 1.91 9.77 -22.04
C TYR A 43 1.28 8.46 -21.56
N GLY A 44 2.09 7.43 -21.32
CA GLY A 44 1.62 6.12 -20.89
C GLY A 44 0.98 6.14 -19.50
N ILE A 45 1.52 6.90 -18.54
CA ILE A 45 0.95 6.98 -17.19
C ILE A 45 -0.44 7.66 -17.18
N PRO A 46 -0.65 8.84 -17.80
CA PRO A 46 -1.99 9.41 -17.92
C PRO A 46 -2.99 8.48 -18.62
N LEU A 47 -2.57 7.82 -19.71
CA LEU A 47 -3.40 6.85 -20.42
C LEU A 47 -3.77 5.66 -19.53
N TYR A 48 -2.81 5.14 -18.77
CA TYR A 48 -3.02 4.05 -17.81
C TYR A 48 -4.01 4.45 -16.71
N LEU A 49 -3.83 5.63 -16.10
CA LEU A 49 -4.74 6.15 -15.08
C LEU A 49 -6.17 6.37 -15.62
N THR A 50 -6.29 6.89 -16.84
CA THR A 50 -7.60 7.05 -17.52
C THR A 50 -8.26 5.72 -17.82
N SER A 51 -7.48 4.70 -18.19
CA SER A 51 -7.99 3.34 -18.41
C SER A 51 -8.51 2.71 -17.12
N ILE A 52 -7.80 2.91 -16.01
CA ILE A 52 -8.26 2.45 -14.68
C ILE A 52 -9.55 3.17 -14.28
N PHE A 53 -9.65 4.49 -14.53
CA PHE A 53 -10.86 5.24 -14.27
C PHE A 53 -12.06 4.70 -15.06
N GLY A 54 -11.88 4.45 -16.36
CA GLY A 54 -12.91 3.84 -17.21
C GLY A 54 -13.33 2.44 -16.75
N LEU A 55 -12.38 1.62 -16.34
CA LEU A 55 -12.65 0.29 -15.81
C LEU A 55 -13.39 0.33 -14.46
N LEU A 56 -13.03 1.22 -13.55
CA LEU A 56 -13.76 1.43 -12.30
C LEU A 56 -15.21 1.83 -12.57
N LEU A 57 -15.43 2.82 -13.43
CA LEU A 57 -16.77 3.28 -13.77
C LEU A 57 -17.62 2.16 -14.40
N ALA A 58 -17.04 1.40 -15.32
CA ALA A 58 -17.73 0.26 -15.92
C ALA A 58 -18.06 -0.84 -14.90
N SER A 59 -17.16 -1.08 -13.95
CA SER A 59 -17.33 -2.08 -12.90
C SER A 59 -18.41 -1.67 -11.88
N ASP A 60 -18.45 -0.41 -11.49
CA ASP A 60 -19.40 0.11 -10.50
C ASP A 60 -20.84 0.15 -11.05
N LEU A 61 -20.97 0.39 -12.37
CA LEU A 61 -22.26 0.34 -13.08
C LEU A 61 -22.68 -1.10 -13.44
N GLY A 62 -21.72 -2.02 -13.54
CA GLY A 62 -21.97 -3.41 -13.89
C GLY A 62 -22.56 -4.23 -12.75
N SER A 63 -23.04 -5.43 -13.06
CA SER A 63 -23.47 -6.40 -12.06
C SER A 63 -22.26 -6.84 -11.20
N GLY A 64 -22.28 -6.46 -9.90
CA GLY A 64 -21.22 -6.78 -8.94
C GLY A 64 -21.42 -8.14 -8.32
N VAL A 65 -22.60 -8.38 -7.74
CA VAL A 65 -22.91 -9.60 -6.97
C VAL A 65 -24.35 -10.02 -7.26
N SER A 66 -24.61 -11.34 -7.24
CA SER A 66 -25.97 -11.89 -7.20
C SER A 66 -26.16 -12.83 -6.03
N ALA A 67 -27.36 -12.78 -5.43
CA ALA A 67 -27.85 -13.81 -4.54
C ALA A 67 -28.66 -14.82 -5.34
N GLU A 68 -28.26 -16.09 -5.27
CA GLU A 68 -28.85 -17.17 -6.08
C GLU A 68 -29.29 -18.30 -5.13
N THR A 69 -30.41 -18.93 -5.47
CA THR A 69 -30.91 -20.10 -4.73
C THR A 69 -31.07 -21.28 -5.65
N THR A 70 -30.72 -22.46 -5.15
CA THR A 70 -30.94 -23.73 -5.82
C THR A 70 -31.77 -24.64 -4.94
N VAL A 71 -32.83 -25.21 -5.48
CA VAL A 71 -33.63 -26.20 -4.82
C VAL A 71 -33.33 -27.55 -5.45
N SER A 72 -32.94 -28.53 -4.59
CA SER A 72 -32.68 -29.90 -5.01
C SER A 72 -33.56 -30.86 -4.26
N VAL A 73 -34.02 -31.92 -4.95
CA VAL A 73 -34.77 -33.05 -4.37
C VAL A 73 -34.01 -34.32 -4.72
N ASP A 74 -33.72 -35.14 -3.74
CA ASP A 74 -32.91 -36.36 -3.87
C ASP A 74 -31.53 -36.09 -4.54
N GLY A 75 -30.95 -34.92 -4.27
CA GLY A 75 -29.65 -34.53 -4.82
C GLY A 75 -29.68 -34.04 -6.28
N GLN A 76 -30.85 -33.98 -6.92
CA GLN A 76 -31.01 -33.41 -8.26
C GLN A 76 -31.54 -31.98 -8.15
N VAL A 77 -30.85 -31.04 -8.82
CA VAL A 77 -31.30 -29.65 -8.87
C VAL A 77 -32.53 -29.53 -9.76
N ILE A 78 -33.66 -29.18 -9.15
CA ILE A 78 -34.95 -29.02 -9.83
C ILE A 78 -35.20 -27.55 -10.22
N PHE A 79 -34.74 -26.64 -9.37
CA PHE A 79 -35.00 -25.21 -9.56
C PHE A 79 -33.76 -24.41 -9.21
N HIS A 80 -33.44 -23.43 -10.09
CA HIS A 80 -32.42 -22.42 -9.85
C HIS A 80 -33.02 -21.04 -10.13
N SER A 81 -32.88 -20.11 -9.20
CA SER A 81 -33.39 -18.75 -9.33
C SER A 81 -32.36 -17.74 -8.85
N VAL A 82 -32.30 -16.63 -9.53
CA VAL A 82 -31.57 -15.44 -9.08
C VAL A 82 -32.54 -14.58 -8.28
N ILE A 83 -32.30 -14.44 -6.98
CA ILE A 83 -33.15 -13.67 -6.08
C ILE A 83 -32.92 -12.18 -6.29
N LEU A 84 -31.64 -11.79 -6.33
CA LEU A 84 -31.22 -10.38 -6.38
C LEU A 84 -29.91 -10.26 -7.13
N THR A 85 -29.80 -9.25 -8.00
CA THR A 85 -28.52 -8.88 -8.63
C THR A 85 -28.27 -7.40 -8.35
N VAL A 86 -27.14 -7.09 -7.75
CA VAL A 86 -26.77 -5.73 -7.35
C VAL A 86 -25.45 -5.30 -8.00
N SER A 87 -25.38 -4.03 -8.37
CA SER A 87 -24.13 -3.31 -8.66
C SER A 87 -23.60 -2.70 -7.36
N ILE A 88 -22.39 -2.14 -7.35
CA ILE A 88 -21.87 -1.43 -6.17
C ILE A 88 -22.79 -0.26 -5.79
N PHE A 89 -23.30 0.50 -6.78
CA PHE A 89 -24.25 1.60 -6.51
C PHE A 89 -25.59 1.11 -5.99
N SER A 90 -26.16 0.04 -6.57
CA SER A 90 -27.44 -0.47 -6.10
C SER A 90 -27.35 -1.17 -4.74
N SER A 91 -26.20 -1.76 -4.41
CA SER A 91 -25.97 -2.35 -3.07
C SER A 91 -26.06 -1.33 -1.95
N VAL A 92 -25.57 -0.09 -2.17
CA VAL A 92 -25.73 1.00 -1.21
C VAL A 92 -27.19 1.34 -1.00
N SER A 93 -28.01 1.37 -2.06
CA SER A 93 -29.43 1.63 -1.95
C SER A 93 -30.16 0.52 -1.17
N GLU A 94 -29.82 -0.75 -1.41
CA GLU A 94 -30.38 -1.88 -0.67
C GLU A 94 -29.97 -1.85 0.81
N LEU A 95 -28.70 -1.60 1.11
CA LEU A 95 -28.23 -1.44 2.50
C LEU A 95 -28.88 -0.25 3.21
N TRP A 96 -29.26 0.79 2.48
CA TRP A 96 -29.98 1.93 3.04
C TRP A 96 -31.44 1.58 3.39
N LYS A 97 -32.10 0.79 2.55
CA LYS A 97 -33.47 0.30 2.80
C LYS A 97 -33.55 -0.66 3.98
N THR A 98 -32.50 -1.49 4.19
CA THR A 98 -32.40 -2.42 5.32
C THR A 98 -31.85 -1.75 6.59
N GLU A 99 -31.83 -0.41 6.67
CA GLU A 99 -31.34 0.39 7.81
C GLU A 99 -29.86 0.12 8.19
N SER A 100 -29.11 -0.53 7.33
CA SER A 100 -27.68 -0.84 7.49
C SER A 100 -26.78 0.35 7.16
N TYR A 101 -27.13 1.53 7.69
CA TYR A 101 -26.46 2.81 7.39
C TYR A 101 -24.93 2.80 7.56
N PRO A 102 -24.34 2.21 8.63
CA PRO A 102 -22.90 2.27 8.83
C PRO A 102 -22.10 1.58 7.72
N LEU A 103 -22.59 0.44 7.20
CA LEU A 103 -21.93 -0.25 6.07
C LEU A 103 -22.16 0.51 4.75
N ALA A 104 -23.37 1.01 4.53
CA ALA A 104 -23.65 1.79 3.35
C ALA A 104 -22.70 3.00 3.26
N VAL A 105 -22.51 3.75 4.37
CA VAL A 105 -21.57 4.88 4.46
C VAL A 105 -20.12 4.42 4.26
N LEU A 106 -19.72 3.31 4.87
CA LEU A 106 -18.38 2.76 4.69
C LEU A 106 -18.11 2.45 3.21
N ILE A 107 -19.00 1.74 2.52
CA ILE A 107 -18.86 1.40 1.09
C ILE A 107 -18.82 2.66 0.23
N VAL A 108 -19.69 3.66 0.48
CA VAL A 108 -19.68 4.92 -0.26
C VAL A 108 -18.32 5.61 -0.15
N ILE A 109 -17.77 5.69 1.05
CA ILE A 109 -16.50 6.39 1.27
C ILE A 109 -15.33 5.60 0.68
N THR A 110 -15.22 4.29 0.96
CA THR A 110 -14.02 3.50 0.65
C THR A 110 -14.02 2.93 -0.76
N SER A 111 -15.18 2.56 -1.29
CA SER A 111 -15.29 1.83 -2.55
C SER A 111 -15.81 2.69 -3.71
N ILE A 112 -16.65 3.71 -3.41
CA ILE A 112 -17.13 4.64 -4.43
C ILE A 112 -16.26 5.90 -4.46
N MET A 113 -16.19 6.68 -3.38
CA MET A 113 -15.52 7.98 -3.43
C MET A 113 -14.00 7.87 -3.48
N TRP A 114 -13.42 7.04 -2.62
CA TRP A 114 -11.98 7.01 -2.42
C TRP A 114 -11.19 6.61 -3.68
N PRO A 115 -11.54 5.55 -4.47
CA PRO A 115 -10.80 5.17 -5.66
C PRO A 115 -10.73 6.29 -6.71
N TYR A 116 -11.83 7.03 -6.92
CA TYR A 116 -11.86 8.14 -7.86
C TYR A 116 -11.04 9.34 -7.37
N ILE A 117 -11.13 9.69 -6.08
CA ILE A 117 -10.32 10.75 -5.47
C ILE A 117 -8.83 10.41 -5.60
N LYS A 118 -8.46 9.15 -5.30
CA LYS A 118 -7.08 8.65 -5.43
C LYS A 118 -6.56 8.80 -6.86
N LEU A 119 -7.33 8.38 -7.86
CA LEU A 119 -6.94 8.49 -9.27
C LEU A 119 -6.80 9.95 -9.71
N ALA A 120 -7.74 10.82 -9.31
CA ALA A 120 -7.68 12.25 -9.62
C ALA A 120 -6.44 12.92 -8.99
N LEU A 121 -6.12 12.61 -7.74
CA LEU A 121 -4.94 13.12 -7.05
C LEU A 121 -3.64 12.54 -7.62
N SER A 122 -3.63 11.27 -8.06
CA SER A 122 -2.49 10.65 -8.74
C SER A 122 -2.24 11.31 -10.10
N MET A 123 -3.29 11.60 -10.86
CA MET A 123 -3.22 12.36 -12.11
C MET A 123 -2.72 13.78 -11.86
N TYR A 124 -3.25 14.47 -10.85
CA TYR A 124 -2.77 15.79 -10.44
C TYR A 124 -1.28 15.76 -10.07
N ALA A 125 -0.83 14.78 -9.27
CA ALA A 125 0.57 14.64 -8.89
C ALA A 125 1.48 14.43 -10.10
N TRP A 126 0.98 13.74 -11.16
CA TRP A 126 1.72 13.52 -12.41
C TRP A 126 1.82 14.79 -13.27
N VAL A 127 0.71 15.53 -13.46
CA VAL A 127 0.61 16.67 -14.37
C VAL A 127 0.99 18.00 -13.71
N ALA A 128 1.05 18.05 -12.36
CA ALA A 128 1.30 19.29 -11.63
C ALA A 128 2.57 20.03 -12.09
N PRO A 129 2.59 21.37 -12.00
CA PRO A 129 3.65 22.19 -12.55
C PRO A 129 5.03 21.86 -11.96
N PRO A 130 6.11 22.23 -12.66
CA PRO A 130 7.48 21.94 -12.22
C PRO A 130 7.77 22.56 -10.86
N LEU A 131 8.48 21.83 -10.04
CA LEU A 131 8.90 22.24 -8.70
C LEU A 131 10.42 22.35 -8.64
N LYS A 132 10.91 23.31 -7.89
CA LYS A 132 12.35 23.41 -7.62
C LYS A 132 12.81 22.16 -6.87
N ARG A 133 13.92 21.56 -7.32
CA ARG A 133 14.55 20.41 -6.67
C ARG A 133 14.89 20.79 -5.23
N GLY A 134 14.58 19.91 -4.27
CA GLY A 134 14.81 20.20 -2.86
C GLY A 134 13.84 21.20 -2.22
N GLY A 135 12.89 21.78 -2.99
CA GLY A 135 11.93 22.75 -2.47
C GLY A 135 10.81 22.10 -1.63
N ARG A 136 10.14 22.92 -0.80
CA ARG A 136 8.98 22.50 0.00
C ARG A 136 7.86 21.86 -0.85
N GLY A 137 7.72 22.26 -2.10
CA GLY A 137 6.73 21.71 -3.03
C GLY A 137 7.01 20.27 -3.43
N ALA A 138 8.27 19.90 -3.73
CA ALA A 138 8.66 18.53 -4.06
C ALA A 138 8.38 17.59 -2.90
N ARG A 139 8.71 17.98 -1.67
CA ARG A 139 8.42 17.23 -0.44
C ARG A 139 6.92 17.07 -0.18
N ARG A 140 6.11 18.11 -0.44
CA ARG A 140 4.65 18.01 -0.32
C ARG A 140 4.05 17.03 -1.33
N ARG A 141 4.57 17.02 -2.57
CA ARG A 141 4.14 16.08 -3.60
C ARG A 141 4.50 14.64 -3.23
N GLU A 142 5.73 14.40 -2.76
CA GLU A 142 6.16 13.09 -2.28
C GLU A 142 5.24 12.57 -1.18
N ARG A 143 4.99 13.38 -0.13
CA ARG A 143 4.06 13.02 0.94
C ARG A 143 2.64 12.76 0.44
N LEU A 144 2.14 13.53 -0.53
CA LEU A 144 0.83 13.28 -1.12
C LEU A 144 0.78 11.88 -1.75
N ILE A 145 1.79 11.52 -2.55
CA ILE A 145 1.85 10.21 -3.21
C ILE A 145 1.99 9.09 -2.17
N GLU A 146 2.80 9.26 -1.12
CA GLU A 146 2.93 8.31 -0.02
C GLU A 146 1.61 8.10 0.72
N VAL A 147 0.86 9.17 1.00
CA VAL A 147 -0.47 9.08 1.64
C VAL A 147 -1.46 8.36 0.73
N LEU A 148 -1.46 8.66 -0.58
CA LEU A 148 -2.31 7.97 -1.55
C LEU A 148 -1.98 6.49 -1.65
N ASP A 149 -0.71 6.13 -1.48
CA ASP A 149 -0.24 4.76 -1.50
C ASP A 149 -0.74 3.98 -0.27
N VAL A 150 -0.48 4.51 0.91
CA VAL A 150 -0.92 3.88 2.18
C VAL A 150 -2.44 3.78 2.28
N LEU A 151 -3.17 4.82 1.88
CA LEU A 151 -4.64 4.80 1.92
C LEU A 151 -5.26 4.02 0.74
N GLY A 152 -4.46 3.67 -0.28
CA GLY A 152 -4.94 2.93 -1.46
C GLY A 152 -5.60 1.59 -1.12
N LYS A 153 -5.16 0.92 -0.06
CA LYS A 153 -5.70 -0.35 0.42
C LYS A 153 -7.15 -0.29 0.93
N TRP A 154 -7.67 0.90 1.26
CA TRP A 154 -9.07 1.05 1.68
C TRP A 154 -10.07 0.72 0.56
N SER A 155 -9.65 0.77 -0.71
CA SER A 155 -10.45 0.29 -1.83
C SER A 155 -10.71 -1.23 -1.82
N PHE A 156 -10.04 -2.00 -0.96
CA PHE A 156 -10.25 -3.44 -0.83
C PHE A 156 -11.31 -3.83 0.20
N THR A 157 -12.00 -2.87 0.81
CA THR A 157 -13.09 -3.12 1.78
C THR A 157 -14.12 -4.10 1.24
N ASP A 158 -14.55 -3.94 -0.02
CA ASP A 158 -15.56 -4.79 -0.65
C ASP A 158 -15.11 -6.24 -0.82
N ILE A 159 -13.81 -6.47 -1.04
CA ILE A 159 -13.28 -7.84 -1.12
C ILE A 159 -13.52 -8.57 0.20
N PHE A 160 -13.20 -7.91 1.31
CA PHE A 160 -13.33 -8.53 2.63
C PHE A 160 -14.79 -8.70 3.03
N VAL A 161 -15.63 -7.70 2.78
CA VAL A 161 -17.07 -7.79 3.01
C VAL A 161 -17.66 -8.94 2.21
N LEU A 162 -17.38 -9.01 0.90
CA LEU A 162 -17.89 -10.08 0.05
C LEU A 162 -17.40 -11.46 0.48
N MET A 163 -16.12 -11.62 0.83
CA MET A 163 -15.58 -12.90 1.27
C MET A 163 -16.28 -13.41 2.53
N ILE A 164 -16.53 -12.53 3.49
CA ILE A 164 -17.28 -12.86 4.70
C ILE A 164 -18.74 -13.24 4.34
N MET A 165 -19.39 -12.46 3.47
CA MET A 165 -20.77 -12.70 3.03
C MET A 165 -20.90 -14.04 2.28
N VAL A 166 -19.99 -14.33 1.34
CA VAL A 166 -20.01 -15.60 0.57
C VAL A 166 -19.95 -16.81 1.51
N VAL A 167 -19.12 -16.74 2.55
CA VAL A 167 -18.97 -17.83 3.51
C VAL A 167 -20.13 -17.87 4.51
N ALA A 168 -20.61 -16.71 4.98
CA ALA A 168 -21.69 -16.60 5.93
C ALA A 168 -23.04 -17.06 5.36
N PHE A 169 -23.36 -16.70 4.11
CA PHE A 169 -24.63 -17.06 3.48
C PHE A 169 -24.64 -18.43 2.82
N ARG A 170 -23.51 -19.13 2.80
CA ARG A 170 -23.49 -20.52 2.34
C ARG A 170 -24.22 -21.42 3.35
N SER A 171 -25.47 -21.67 3.10
CA SER A 171 -26.28 -22.55 3.92
C SER A 171 -27.03 -23.52 3.04
N THR A 172 -27.18 -24.74 3.56
CA THR A 172 -28.03 -25.79 3.00
C THR A 172 -29.19 -25.98 3.95
N LEU A 173 -30.37 -25.63 3.51
CA LEU A 173 -31.62 -25.82 4.24
C LEU A 173 -32.22 -27.13 3.81
N ALA A 174 -32.17 -28.15 4.69
CA ALA A 174 -32.71 -29.46 4.40
C ALA A 174 -34.12 -29.59 5.03
N LEU A 175 -35.12 -29.78 4.21
CA LEU A 175 -36.50 -30.06 4.60
C LEU A 175 -36.91 -31.47 4.09
N GLY A 176 -36.59 -32.51 4.85
CA GLY A 176 -36.80 -33.87 4.44
C GLY A 176 -35.91 -34.27 3.25
N GLN A 177 -36.51 -34.61 2.10
CA GLN A 177 -35.79 -34.96 0.87
C GLN A 177 -35.45 -33.73 0.00
N THR A 178 -35.95 -32.53 0.37
CA THR A 178 -35.72 -31.29 -0.34
C THR A 178 -34.62 -30.51 0.37
N SER A 179 -33.62 -30.07 -0.39
CA SER A 179 -32.61 -29.11 0.09
C SER A 179 -32.63 -27.83 -0.70
N THR A 180 -32.54 -26.71 0.01
CA THR A 180 -32.42 -25.39 -0.58
C THR A 180 -31.07 -24.80 -0.22
N ASP A 181 -30.28 -24.52 -1.23
CA ASP A 181 -28.96 -23.89 -1.09
C ASP A 181 -29.03 -22.43 -1.48
N VAL A 182 -28.50 -21.55 -0.65
CA VAL A 182 -28.34 -20.12 -0.92
C VAL A 182 -26.87 -19.83 -1.18
N TYR A 183 -26.60 -19.03 -2.23
CA TYR A 183 -25.26 -18.67 -2.66
C TYR A 183 -25.15 -17.16 -2.91
N ILE A 184 -24.02 -16.58 -2.55
CA ILE A 184 -23.61 -15.26 -3.01
C ILE A 184 -22.58 -15.46 -4.12
N VAL A 185 -22.90 -14.93 -5.33
CA VAL A 185 -22.08 -15.15 -6.53
C VAL A 185 -21.50 -13.83 -7.03
N PRO A 186 -20.16 -13.67 -6.96
CA PRO A 186 -19.51 -12.50 -7.58
C PRO A 186 -19.68 -12.51 -9.09
N LYS A 187 -20.03 -11.36 -9.67
CA LYS A 187 -20.17 -11.14 -11.10
C LYS A 187 -19.01 -10.32 -11.66
N TRP A 188 -18.99 -10.08 -12.96
CA TRP A 188 -17.89 -9.41 -13.65
C TRP A 188 -17.55 -8.02 -13.11
N GLY A 189 -18.56 -7.24 -12.69
CA GLY A 189 -18.35 -5.91 -12.11
C GLY A 189 -17.49 -5.94 -10.85
N PHE A 190 -17.70 -6.97 -9.98
CA PHE A 190 -16.84 -7.15 -8.82
C PHE A 190 -15.39 -7.48 -9.20
N TYR A 191 -15.18 -8.40 -10.16
CA TYR A 191 -13.80 -8.73 -10.59
C TYR A 191 -13.11 -7.55 -11.27
N GLY A 192 -13.85 -6.79 -12.07
CA GLY A 192 -13.35 -5.56 -12.71
C GLY A 192 -12.94 -4.51 -11.67
N PHE A 193 -13.74 -4.31 -10.62
CA PHE A 193 -13.45 -3.42 -9.52
C PHE A 193 -12.17 -3.83 -8.76
N VAL A 194 -12.02 -5.12 -8.43
CA VAL A 194 -10.81 -5.64 -7.76
C VAL A 194 -9.58 -5.41 -8.64
N PHE A 195 -9.67 -5.73 -9.93
CA PHE A 195 -8.56 -5.51 -10.86
C PHE A 195 -8.18 -4.04 -10.98
N ALA A 196 -9.17 -3.15 -11.10
CA ALA A 196 -8.94 -1.71 -11.17
C ALA A 196 -8.31 -1.15 -9.88
N SER A 197 -8.74 -1.64 -8.71
CA SER A 197 -8.17 -1.26 -7.41
C SER A 197 -6.71 -1.69 -7.27
N VAL A 198 -6.37 -2.91 -7.69
CA VAL A 198 -4.99 -3.42 -7.75
C VAL A 198 -4.15 -2.59 -8.72
N ALA A 199 -4.65 -2.33 -9.93
CA ALA A 199 -3.97 -1.52 -10.93
C ALA A 199 -3.73 -0.09 -10.44
N SER A 200 -4.69 0.50 -9.72
CA SER A 200 -4.58 1.81 -9.08
C SER A 200 -3.49 1.83 -7.99
N LEU A 201 -3.34 0.76 -7.20
CA LEU A 201 -2.28 0.66 -6.20
C LEU A 201 -0.90 0.57 -6.86
N LEU A 202 -0.76 -0.27 -7.89
CA LEU A 202 0.47 -0.37 -8.67
C LEU A 202 0.86 0.94 -9.34
N SER A 203 -0.12 1.72 -9.85
CA SER A 203 0.15 3.03 -10.45
C SER A 203 0.75 4.02 -9.46
N THR A 204 0.30 4.01 -8.20
CA THR A 204 0.82 4.89 -7.15
C THR A 204 2.27 4.56 -6.81
N HIS A 205 2.62 3.26 -6.68
CA HIS A 205 4.00 2.82 -6.49
C HIS A 205 4.90 3.24 -7.66
N LEU A 206 4.44 3.08 -8.89
CA LEU A 206 5.19 3.48 -10.08
C LEU A 206 5.45 5.00 -10.09
N ILE A 207 4.43 5.81 -9.80
CA ILE A 207 4.56 7.27 -9.74
C ILE A 207 5.53 7.67 -8.62
N LEU A 208 5.46 7.06 -7.45
CA LEU A 208 6.38 7.31 -6.33
C LEU A 208 7.82 6.98 -6.70
N HIS A 209 8.05 5.82 -7.31
CA HIS A 209 9.37 5.41 -7.78
C HIS A 209 9.95 6.40 -8.79
N LEU A 210 9.16 6.81 -9.79
CA LEU A 210 9.59 7.77 -10.80
C LEU A 210 9.83 9.17 -10.19
N HIS A 211 9.01 9.59 -9.25
CA HIS A 211 9.21 10.85 -8.53
C HIS A 211 10.54 10.86 -7.75
N ARG A 212 10.82 9.80 -6.98
CA ARG A 212 12.08 9.67 -6.24
C ARG A 212 13.29 9.63 -7.16
N LYS A 213 13.21 8.97 -8.32
CA LYS A 213 14.29 8.94 -9.31
C LYS A 213 14.62 10.34 -9.86
N VAL A 214 13.63 11.22 -9.98
CA VAL A 214 13.82 12.61 -10.43
C VAL A 214 14.39 13.48 -9.31
N ILE A 215 13.89 13.34 -8.09
CA ILE A 215 14.30 14.17 -6.94
C ILE A 215 15.68 13.79 -6.42
N TYR A 216 16.00 12.50 -6.38
CA TYR A 216 17.24 11.96 -5.80
C TYR A 216 18.12 11.24 -6.84
N PRO A 217 18.52 11.86 -7.97
CA PRO A 217 19.27 11.16 -9.03
C PRO A 217 20.62 10.65 -8.56
N GLU A 218 21.26 11.31 -7.58
CA GLU A 218 22.53 10.86 -7.01
C GLU A 218 22.44 9.47 -6.37
N LEU A 219 21.29 9.15 -5.78
CA LEU A 219 21.04 7.84 -5.19
C LEU A 219 20.82 6.74 -6.23
N TYR A 220 20.42 7.12 -7.45
CA TYR A 220 20.13 6.20 -8.56
C TYR A 220 21.22 6.20 -9.64
N SER A 221 22.20 7.15 -9.59
CA SER A 221 23.32 7.19 -10.53
C SER A 221 24.36 6.12 -10.18
N ASN A 222 24.75 5.31 -11.18
CA ASN A 222 25.86 4.38 -11.05
C ASN A 222 27.20 5.14 -11.10
N LYS A 223 27.65 5.75 -10.01
CA LYS A 223 29.00 6.35 -9.92
C LYS A 223 30.15 5.38 -10.18
N GLY A 224 29.89 4.08 -10.26
CA GLY A 224 30.91 3.05 -10.51
C GLY A 224 31.34 2.86 -11.97
N ALA A 225 30.66 3.48 -12.95
CA ALA A 225 30.95 3.23 -14.37
C ALA A 225 31.88 4.27 -15.01
N ASN A 226 32.02 5.47 -14.46
CA ASN A 226 32.76 6.56 -15.12
C ASN A 226 34.25 6.68 -14.72
N ASN A 227 34.75 5.93 -13.73
CA ASN A 227 36.19 5.98 -13.39
C ASN A 227 37.04 4.92 -14.06
N ARG A 228 36.52 4.16 -15.05
CA ARG A 228 37.31 3.17 -15.82
C ARG A 228 37.58 3.59 -17.27
N GLY A 229 37.39 4.87 -17.62
CA GLY A 229 37.45 5.31 -19.02
C GLY A 229 38.32 6.53 -19.32
N VAL A 230 39.23 6.93 -18.43
CA VAL A 230 40.30 7.85 -18.83
C VAL A 230 41.61 7.09 -18.82
N SER A 231 41.74 6.17 -19.77
CA SER A 231 43.05 5.71 -20.23
C SER A 231 43.58 6.74 -21.19
N ASN A 232 44.64 7.40 -20.77
CA ASN A 232 45.42 8.27 -21.62
C ASN A 232 45.74 7.58 -22.96
N LYS A 233 45.25 8.13 -24.03
CA LYS A 233 45.81 7.97 -25.36
C LYS A 233 46.51 9.23 -25.73
N ASP A 234 47.85 9.11 -25.72
CA ASP A 234 48.82 9.82 -26.54
C ASP A 234 48.50 11.22 -27.04
N ASP A 235 49.17 12.22 -26.42
CA ASP A 235 49.67 13.31 -27.24
C ASP A 235 51.06 13.76 -26.73
N ASP A 236 52.07 13.51 -27.56
CA ASP A 236 53.44 13.97 -27.44
C ASP A 236 53.46 15.48 -27.53
N SER A 237 53.81 16.19 -26.45
CA SER A 237 54.62 17.43 -26.61
C SER A 237 55.03 18.04 -25.27
N LYS A 238 56.36 18.06 -25.12
CA LYS A 238 57.19 19.01 -24.37
C LYS A 238 57.17 19.05 -22.87
N VAL A 239 58.18 18.34 -22.38
CA VAL A 239 58.82 18.49 -21.08
C VAL A 239 59.20 19.96 -20.83
N LEU A 240 58.65 20.54 -19.75
CA LEU A 240 59.24 21.65 -19.04
C LEU A 240 59.47 21.22 -17.60
N VAL A 241 60.76 20.98 -17.30
CA VAL A 241 61.23 20.59 -15.94
C VAL A 241 61.16 21.85 -15.07
N LEU A 242 60.39 21.82 -14.00
CA LEU A 242 60.51 22.73 -12.87
C LEU A 242 60.60 21.87 -11.56
N PRO A 243 61.29 22.39 -10.52
CA PRO A 243 61.94 21.54 -9.52
C PRO A 243 60.99 20.97 -8.45
N GLU A 244 61.44 19.84 -7.95
CA GLU A 244 60.85 19.06 -6.86
C GLU A 244 60.47 19.91 -5.65
N ALA A 245 59.14 20.01 -5.37
CA ALA A 245 58.63 20.26 -4.05
C ALA A 245 58.12 18.91 -3.53
N GLU A 246 58.77 18.43 -2.51
CA GLU A 246 58.45 17.24 -1.74
C GLU A 246 57.03 17.38 -1.18
N PHE A 247 56.02 16.81 -1.85
CA PHE A 247 54.66 16.71 -1.37
C PHE A 247 54.54 15.36 -0.70
N ASP A 248 54.39 15.41 0.63
CA ASP A 248 54.04 14.32 1.50
C ASP A 248 52.70 13.68 1.02
N ASN A 249 52.82 12.57 0.29
CA ASN A 249 51.73 11.75 -0.21
C ASN A 249 51.11 10.98 0.99
N THR A 250 50.42 11.65 1.88
CA THR A 250 49.34 11.05 2.60
C THR A 250 48.10 11.10 1.70
N ASP A 251 48.05 10.19 0.73
CA ASP A 251 46.82 9.78 0.07
C ASP A 251 45.84 9.30 1.16
N VAL A 252 45.11 10.24 1.74
CA VAL A 252 43.90 9.96 2.45
C VAL A 252 42.95 9.38 1.41
N VAL A 253 43.02 8.03 1.27
CA VAL A 253 41.97 7.25 0.65
C VAL A 253 40.70 7.58 1.41
N VAL A 254 39.96 8.56 0.92
CA VAL A 254 38.58 8.82 1.33
C VAL A 254 37.85 7.55 0.91
N ALA A 255 37.90 6.55 1.79
CA ALA A 255 37.11 5.33 1.65
C ALA A 255 35.68 5.81 1.40
N ASP A 256 35.16 5.44 0.25
CA ASP A 256 33.82 5.79 -0.20
C ASP A 256 32.85 5.31 0.92
N LYS A 257 32.37 6.26 1.71
CA LYS A 257 31.56 6.02 2.91
C LYS A 257 30.26 5.27 2.60
N ASP A 258 29.94 5.19 1.30
CA ASP A 258 28.74 4.55 0.76
C ASP A 258 28.86 3.01 0.63
N ASP A 259 30.06 2.42 0.83
CA ASP A 259 30.31 0.97 0.68
C ASP A 259 30.38 0.18 2.01
N ALA A 260 30.16 0.84 3.14
CA ALA A 260 30.19 0.17 4.44
C ALA A 260 29.03 -0.84 4.57
N ILE A 261 29.38 -2.13 4.59
CA ILE A 261 28.42 -3.22 4.84
C ILE A 261 28.14 -3.27 6.35
N ALA A 262 27.02 -2.70 6.79
CA ALA A 262 26.59 -2.73 8.18
C ALA A 262 25.07 -2.80 8.28
N PRO A 263 24.51 -3.35 9.39
CA PRO A 263 23.08 -3.30 9.64
C PRO A 263 22.59 -1.86 9.82
N LEU A 264 21.35 -1.59 9.41
CA LEU A 264 20.78 -0.25 9.45
C LEU A 264 20.75 0.33 10.89
N TRP A 265 20.43 -0.49 11.89
CA TRP A 265 20.40 -0.04 13.29
C TRP A 265 21.76 0.50 13.79
N ILE A 266 22.88 -0.10 13.32
CA ILE A 266 24.24 0.40 13.65
C ILE A 266 24.52 1.71 12.91
N LYS A 267 24.17 1.79 11.61
CA LYS A 267 24.35 3.01 10.81
C LYS A 267 23.55 4.19 11.37
N MET A 268 22.40 3.92 11.98
CA MET A 268 21.57 4.92 12.66
C MET A 268 22.06 5.30 14.05
N GLY A 269 23.09 4.62 14.57
CA GLY A 269 23.62 4.85 15.92
C GLY A 269 22.65 4.48 17.04
N LEU A 270 21.77 3.49 16.81
CA LEU A 270 20.83 3.02 17.83
C LEU A 270 21.58 2.27 18.94
N SER A 271 21.16 2.45 20.19
CA SER A 271 21.68 1.67 21.30
C SER A 271 21.23 0.20 21.21
N PHE A 272 22.00 -0.71 21.82
CA PHE A 272 21.62 -2.13 21.85
C PHE A 272 20.23 -2.35 22.48
N LYS A 273 19.86 -1.56 23.48
CA LYS A 273 18.53 -1.64 24.12
C LYS A 273 17.40 -1.26 23.17
N GLU A 274 17.60 -0.21 22.36
CA GLU A 274 16.62 0.19 21.33
C GLU A 274 16.50 -0.88 20.23
N ALA A 275 17.64 -1.44 19.77
CA ALA A 275 17.62 -2.53 18.80
C ALA A 275 16.89 -3.76 19.33
N LEU A 276 17.14 -4.15 20.59
CA LEU A 276 16.44 -5.26 21.23
C LEU A 276 14.93 -5.00 21.36
N SER A 277 14.52 -3.76 21.70
CA SER A 277 13.09 -3.40 21.76
C SER A 277 12.41 -3.48 20.40
N ILE A 278 13.09 -3.10 19.32
CA ILE A 278 12.56 -3.25 17.93
C ILE A 278 12.34 -4.74 17.61
N VAL A 279 13.32 -5.60 17.89
CA VAL A 279 13.19 -7.06 17.66
C VAL A 279 12.01 -7.61 18.42
N LEU A 280 11.87 -7.25 19.69
CA LEU A 280 10.77 -7.74 20.54
C LEU A 280 9.41 -7.29 20.01
N LEU A 281 9.27 -6.01 19.63
CA LEU A 281 8.03 -5.48 19.08
C LEU A 281 7.65 -6.14 17.75
N LEU A 282 8.62 -6.35 16.83
CA LEU A 282 8.39 -7.06 15.58
C LEU A 282 7.98 -8.52 15.82
N PHE A 283 8.64 -9.18 16.77
CA PHE A 283 8.30 -10.57 17.13
C PHE A 283 6.91 -10.68 17.74
N ILE A 284 6.54 -9.77 18.65
CA ILE A 284 5.19 -9.75 19.25
C ILE A 284 4.14 -9.47 18.17
N ALA A 285 4.37 -8.50 17.27
CA ALA A 285 3.46 -8.22 16.18
C ALA A 285 3.27 -9.42 15.25
N PHE A 286 4.38 -10.10 14.88
CA PHE A 286 4.35 -11.31 14.06
C PHE A 286 3.57 -12.45 14.74
N ALA A 287 3.84 -12.70 16.03
CA ALA A 287 3.17 -13.74 16.80
C ALA A 287 1.67 -13.48 16.93
N LEU A 288 1.27 -12.24 17.27
CA LEU A 288 -0.15 -11.89 17.42
C LEU A 288 -0.91 -11.96 16.09
N LEU A 289 -0.33 -11.44 15.01
CA LEU A 289 -0.95 -11.51 13.68
C LEU A 289 -1.02 -12.97 13.19
N GLY A 290 0.09 -13.69 13.27
CA GLY A 290 0.16 -15.07 12.81
C GLY A 290 -0.82 -15.98 13.57
N THR A 291 -0.81 -15.95 14.90
CA THR A 291 -1.75 -16.74 15.71
C THR A 291 -3.19 -16.27 15.51
N GLY A 292 -3.43 -14.95 15.48
CA GLY A 292 -4.76 -14.38 15.29
C GLY A 292 -5.42 -14.76 13.96
N CYS A 293 -4.63 -14.97 12.89
CA CYS A 293 -5.16 -15.46 11.60
C CYS A 293 -5.81 -16.84 11.68
N PHE A 294 -5.32 -17.72 12.56
CA PHE A 294 -5.78 -19.12 12.66
C PHE A 294 -6.76 -19.37 13.79
N LEU A 295 -6.82 -18.48 14.78
CA LEU A 295 -7.80 -18.59 15.87
C LEU A 295 -9.21 -18.30 15.37
N THR A 296 -10.21 -18.98 15.92
CA THR A 296 -11.63 -18.77 15.62
C THR A 296 -12.03 -17.34 15.93
N SER A 297 -12.37 -16.59 14.90
CA SER A 297 -12.69 -15.15 14.97
C SER A 297 -14.18 -14.88 14.81
N PHE A 298 -14.89 -15.75 14.08
CA PHE A 298 -16.29 -15.58 13.72
C PHE A 298 -17.07 -16.84 14.04
N THR A 299 -18.30 -16.70 14.53
CA THR A 299 -19.29 -17.75 14.60
C THR A 299 -20.53 -17.30 13.86
N PHE A 300 -20.92 -18.03 12.84
CA PHE A 300 -22.19 -17.84 12.15
C PHE A 300 -23.22 -18.83 12.71
N THR A 301 -24.41 -18.34 13.02
CA THR A 301 -25.53 -19.08 13.50
C THR A 301 -26.62 -19.11 12.43
N TYR A 302 -27.20 -20.27 12.24
CA TYR A 302 -28.25 -20.52 11.26
C TYR A 302 -29.47 -21.08 12.01
N GLU A 303 -30.57 -20.37 11.94
CA GLU A 303 -31.83 -20.75 12.56
C GLU A 303 -32.88 -20.95 11.48
N GLN A 304 -33.56 -22.04 11.53
CA GLN A 304 -34.62 -22.41 10.58
C GLN A 304 -35.87 -22.91 11.29
N GLY A 305 -37.01 -22.37 10.94
CA GLY A 305 -38.31 -22.73 11.48
C GLY A 305 -38.68 -21.95 12.75
N ASP A 306 -39.85 -22.21 13.26
CA ASP A 306 -40.33 -21.63 14.51
C ASP A 306 -39.67 -22.30 15.72
N PRO A 307 -39.05 -21.53 16.66
CA PRO A 307 -38.44 -22.07 17.87
C PRO A 307 -39.35 -22.95 18.72
N SER A 308 -40.68 -22.79 18.57
CA SER A 308 -41.66 -23.60 19.26
C SER A 308 -42.02 -24.92 18.56
N SER A 309 -41.54 -25.13 17.32
CA SER A 309 -41.85 -26.30 16.52
C SER A 309 -40.79 -27.40 16.68
N SER A 310 -41.23 -28.67 16.54
CA SER A 310 -40.33 -29.83 16.51
C SER A 310 -39.40 -29.86 15.26
N ALA A 311 -39.62 -28.99 14.30
CA ALA A 311 -38.84 -28.84 13.08
C ALA A 311 -37.82 -27.69 13.13
N TYR A 312 -37.58 -27.07 14.31
CA TYR A 312 -36.59 -26.03 14.49
C TYR A 312 -35.18 -26.61 14.37
N LEU A 313 -34.41 -26.02 13.47
CA LEU A 313 -33.00 -26.35 13.24
C LEU A 313 -32.11 -25.19 13.65
N TYR A 314 -31.17 -25.50 14.52
CA TYR A 314 -30.13 -24.56 14.94
C TYR A 314 -28.74 -25.14 14.60
N ASN A 315 -27.95 -24.42 13.84
CA ASN A 315 -26.58 -24.82 13.47
C ASN A 315 -25.60 -23.67 13.67
N THR A 316 -24.39 -23.99 14.07
CA THR A 316 -23.32 -23.02 14.24
C THR A 316 -22.08 -23.43 13.46
N ARG A 317 -21.40 -22.47 12.82
CA ARG A 317 -20.13 -22.71 12.14
C ARG A 317 -19.10 -21.66 12.57
N ASP A 318 -17.94 -22.15 12.96
CA ASP A 318 -16.83 -21.36 13.46
C ASP A 318 -15.79 -21.15 12.36
N PHE A 319 -15.35 -19.90 12.17
CA PHE A 319 -14.36 -19.54 11.17
C PHE A 319 -13.25 -18.68 11.77
N SER A 320 -12.01 -18.92 11.33
CA SER A 320 -10.89 -18.01 11.50
C SER A 320 -10.73 -17.12 10.26
N ILE A 321 -9.90 -16.10 10.34
CA ILE A 321 -9.58 -15.25 9.18
C ILE A 321 -9.01 -16.09 8.03
N ALA A 322 -8.04 -16.97 8.29
CA ALA A 322 -7.50 -17.87 7.29
C ALA A 322 -8.56 -18.85 6.75
N ASN A 323 -9.42 -19.37 7.64
CA ASN A 323 -10.44 -20.36 7.28
C ASN A 323 -11.54 -19.78 6.37
N ILE A 324 -11.89 -18.48 6.50
CA ILE A 324 -12.76 -17.81 5.53
C ILE A 324 -12.15 -17.91 4.13
N GLY A 325 -10.87 -17.57 3.98
CA GLY A 325 -10.18 -17.65 2.68
C GLY A 325 -10.16 -19.06 2.09
N PHE A 326 -9.96 -20.11 2.90
CA PHE A 326 -9.98 -21.49 2.44
C PHE A 326 -11.38 -21.96 2.05
N ASN A 327 -12.40 -21.54 2.79
CA ASN A 327 -13.78 -22.01 2.58
C ASN A 327 -14.54 -21.27 1.46
N VAL A 328 -14.04 -20.17 0.93
CA VAL A 328 -14.71 -19.45 -0.17
C VAL A 328 -14.97 -20.34 -1.38
N ARG A 329 -14.05 -21.25 -1.71
CA ARG A 329 -14.24 -22.21 -2.81
C ARG A 329 -15.39 -23.18 -2.53
N ASN A 330 -15.45 -23.71 -1.30
CA ASN A 330 -16.51 -24.62 -0.89
C ASN A 330 -17.88 -23.92 -0.80
N ALA A 331 -17.86 -22.59 -0.60
CA ALA A 331 -19.06 -21.78 -0.52
C ALA A 331 -19.58 -21.33 -1.91
N ALA A 332 -18.79 -21.44 -2.96
CA ALA A 332 -19.14 -21.00 -4.31
C ALA A 332 -19.88 -22.06 -5.10
N ILE A 333 -20.80 -21.66 -6.00
CA ILE A 333 -21.49 -22.56 -6.94
C ILE A 333 -20.47 -23.23 -7.88
N SER A 334 -19.45 -22.51 -8.31
CA SER A 334 -18.39 -22.99 -9.20
C SER A 334 -17.02 -22.87 -8.53
N PRO A 335 -16.62 -23.84 -7.68
CA PRO A 335 -15.40 -23.77 -6.87
C PRO A 335 -14.11 -23.59 -7.68
N ASN A 336 -14.08 -24.12 -8.90
CA ASN A 336 -12.91 -24.10 -9.80
C ASN A 336 -12.89 -22.92 -10.77
N SER A 337 -13.83 -21.97 -10.66
CA SER A 337 -13.84 -20.80 -11.54
C SER A 337 -12.60 -19.93 -11.28
N PHE A 338 -12.03 -19.36 -12.35
CA PHE A 338 -10.90 -18.44 -12.25
C PHE A 338 -11.21 -17.28 -11.32
N GLY A 339 -12.43 -16.72 -11.37
CA GLY A 339 -12.83 -15.58 -10.56
C GLY A 339 -12.78 -15.86 -9.05
N ILE A 340 -13.25 -17.02 -8.60
CA ILE A 340 -13.19 -17.41 -7.18
C ILE A 340 -11.73 -17.61 -6.74
N GLY A 341 -10.89 -18.25 -7.58
CA GLY A 341 -9.47 -18.38 -7.31
C GLY A 341 -8.75 -17.04 -7.24
N PHE A 342 -9.11 -16.09 -8.10
CA PHE A 342 -8.58 -14.72 -8.14
C PHE A 342 -8.91 -13.97 -6.84
N VAL A 343 -10.16 -13.96 -6.39
CA VAL A 343 -10.57 -13.30 -5.15
C VAL A 343 -9.93 -13.94 -3.93
N GLN A 344 -9.88 -15.29 -3.88
CA GLN A 344 -9.19 -16.03 -2.83
C GLN A 344 -7.71 -15.66 -2.74
N PHE A 345 -7.02 -15.58 -3.87
CA PHE A 345 -5.62 -15.19 -3.94
C PHE A 345 -5.41 -13.80 -3.33
N PHE A 346 -6.18 -12.79 -3.79
CA PHE A 346 -6.04 -11.43 -3.26
C PHE A 346 -6.44 -11.34 -1.79
N TYR A 347 -7.44 -12.09 -1.35
CA TYR A 347 -7.77 -12.16 0.08
C TYR A 347 -6.55 -12.59 0.92
N PHE A 348 -5.89 -13.70 0.55
CA PHE A 348 -4.71 -14.18 1.29
C PHE A 348 -3.54 -13.21 1.19
N VAL A 349 -3.27 -12.67 0.01
CA VAL A 349 -2.21 -11.68 -0.18
C VAL A 349 -2.42 -10.48 0.74
N LEU A 350 -3.62 -9.88 0.75
CA LEU A 350 -3.91 -8.64 1.47
C LEU A 350 -4.07 -8.83 2.98
N ALA A 351 -4.72 -9.92 3.41
CA ALA A 351 -5.06 -10.10 4.83
C ALA A 351 -4.02 -10.90 5.62
N VAL A 352 -3.24 -11.79 4.96
CA VAL A 352 -2.38 -12.74 5.67
C VAL A 352 -0.92 -12.58 5.25
N VAL A 353 -0.61 -12.69 3.94
CA VAL A 353 0.76 -12.81 3.46
C VAL A 353 1.52 -11.50 3.62
N THR A 354 1.03 -10.42 3.01
CA THR A 354 1.77 -9.14 2.99
C THR A 354 1.94 -8.50 4.37
N PRO A 355 1.02 -8.59 5.33
CA PRO A 355 1.27 -8.08 6.68
C PRO A 355 2.38 -8.82 7.42
N LEU A 356 2.44 -10.15 7.28
CA LEU A 356 3.50 -10.95 7.87
C LEU A 356 4.84 -10.74 7.14
N GLU A 357 4.81 -10.67 5.80
CA GLU A 357 5.97 -10.38 4.97
C GLU A 357 6.57 -9.01 5.32
N ASN A 358 5.73 -7.98 5.52
CA ASN A 358 6.20 -6.64 5.91
C ASN A 358 7.04 -6.67 7.20
N ILE A 359 6.62 -7.44 8.21
CA ILE A 359 7.38 -7.59 9.45
C ILE A 359 8.73 -8.25 9.19
N VAL A 360 8.77 -9.29 8.35
CA VAL A 360 10.01 -9.99 7.97
C VAL A 360 10.95 -9.05 7.20
N VAL A 361 10.42 -8.30 6.24
CA VAL A 361 11.19 -7.32 5.45
C VAL A 361 11.77 -6.23 6.35
N LEU A 362 11.00 -5.72 7.32
CA LEU A 362 11.49 -4.76 8.30
C LEU A 362 12.60 -5.34 9.19
N PHE A 363 12.45 -6.58 9.63
CA PHE A 363 13.50 -7.26 10.40
C PHE A 363 14.79 -7.37 9.58
N VAL A 364 14.70 -7.83 8.32
CA VAL A 364 15.85 -7.94 7.43
C VAL A 364 16.49 -6.58 7.16
N LEU A 365 15.69 -5.53 6.92
CA LEU A 365 16.16 -4.18 6.67
C LEU A 365 17.01 -3.63 7.84
N TYR A 366 16.56 -3.86 9.07
CA TYR A 366 17.19 -3.27 10.24
C TYR A 366 18.39 -4.06 10.73
N PHE A 367 18.36 -5.40 10.64
CA PHE A 367 19.33 -6.27 11.33
C PHE A 367 20.32 -7.00 10.41
N VAL A 368 20.02 -7.16 9.12
CA VAL A 368 20.95 -7.79 8.19
C VAL A 368 21.96 -6.77 7.67
N PRO A 369 23.28 -7.06 7.74
CA PRO A 369 24.32 -6.17 7.21
C PRO A 369 24.26 -6.14 5.68
N MET A 370 24.10 -4.96 5.09
CA MET A 370 24.03 -4.80 3.64
C MET A 370 24.47 -3.39 3.20
N LYS A 371 24.77 -3.25 1.89
CA LYS A 371 25.13 -1.98 1.27
C LYS A 371 23.95 -1.04 1.23
N ASP A 372 24.18 0.29 1.27
CA ASP A 372 23.13 1.32 1.28
C ASP A 372 22.17 1.21 0.09
N ARG A 373 22.67 0.84 -1.09
CA ARG A 373 21.81 0.62 -2.26
C ARG A 373 20.78 -0.49 -2.04
N ILE A 374 21.19 -1.60 -1.42
CA ILE A 374 20.29 -2.73 -1.12
C ILE A 374 19.33 -2.34 -0.01
N GLN A 375 19.79 -1.60 1.01
CA GLN A 375 18.93 -1.09 2.09
C GLN A 375 17.83 -0.18 1.54
N ARG A 376 18.14 0.72 0.60
CA ARG A 376 17.13 1.57 -0.06
C ARG A 376 16.12 0.75 -0.89
N MET A 377 16.59 -0.27 -1.60
CA MET A 377 15.70 -1.16 -2.37
C MET A 377 14.79 -1.96 -1.44
N LEU A 378 15.33 -2.45 -0.32
CA LEU A 378 14.56 -3.20 0.67
C LEU A 378 13.58 -2.31 1.44
N PHE A 379 13.95 -1.05 1.70
CA PHE A 379 13.06 -0.05 2.26
C PHE A 379 11.86 0.22 1.32
N PHE A 380 12.11 0.38 0.03
CA PHE A 380 11.04 0.53 -0.96
C PHE A 380 10.15 -0.72 -1.03
N LEU A 381 10.73 -1.92 -0.93
CA LEU A 381 9.95 -3.16 -0.82
C LEU A 381 9.08 -3.17 0.45
N ALA A 382 9.62 -2.72 1.59
CA ALA A 382 8.85 -2.61 2.83
C ALA A 382 7.68 -1.62 2.69
N GLU A 383 7.85 -0.50 2.00
CA GLU A 383 6.76 0.44 1.68
C GLU A 383 5.67 -0.23 0.83
N ILE A 384 6.06 -1.00 -0.19
CA ILE A 384 5.12 -1.76 -1.04
C ILE A 384 4.36 -2.79 -0.20
N THR A 385 5.04 -3.64 0.56
CA THR A 385 4.38 -4.69 1.36
C THR A 385 3.45 -4.09 2.41
N PHE A 386 3.80 -2.95 3.00
CA PHE A 386 2.92 -2.24 3.93
C PHE A 386 1.68 -1.65 3.25
N ALA A 387 1.82 -1.08 2.05
CA ALA A 387 0.69 -0.53 1.29
C ALA A 387 -0.28 -1.63 0.81
N TRP A 388 0.22 -2.85 0.58
CA TRP A 388 -0.59 -4.02 0.23
C TRP A 388 -1.19 -4.72 1.45
N GLY A 389 -0.56 -4.61 2.63
CA GLY A 389 -1.06 -5.19 3.86
C GLY A 389 -2.32 -4.48 4.37
N ALA A 390 -3.50 -5.05 4.13
CA ALA A 390 -4.79 -4.43 4.41
C ALA A 390 -5.47 -5.01 5.68
N VAL A 391 -4.68 -5.31 6.73
CA VAL A 391 -5.19 -5.89 7.98
C VAL A 391 -6.19 -4.99 8.69
N GLU A 392 -5.96 -3.67 8.74
CA GLU A 392 -6.88 -2.71 9.35
C GLU A 392 -8.19 -2.60 8.57
N VAL A 393 -8.13 -2.71 7.23
CA VAL A 393 -9.32 -2.72 6.37
C VAL A 393 -10.11 -4.00 6.62
N MET A 394 -9.43 -5.15 6.69
CA MET A 394 -10.05 -6.45 7.03
C MET A 394 -10.76 -6.40 8.38
N MET A 395 -10.13 -5.81 9.41
CA MET A 395 -10.75 -5.70 10.74
C MET A 395 -12.03 -4.88 10.72
N ILE A 396 -12.00 -3.72 10.08
CA ILE A 396 -13.16 -2.83 10.00
C ILE A 396 -14.26 -3.50 9.18
N SER A 397 -13.94 -4.09 8.02
CA SER A 397 -14.87 -4.84 7.19
C SER A 397 -15.52 -6.00 7.98
N ALA A 398 -14.74 -6.73 8.78
CA ALA A 398 -15.23 -7.81 9.60
C ALA A 398 -16.24 -7.35 10.67
N ILE A 399 -15.92 -6.26 11.40
CA ILE A 399 -16.80 -5.72 12.44
C ILE A 399 -18.13 -5.26 11.84
N PHE A 400 -18.09 -4.56 10.70
CA PHE A 400 -19.31 -4.09 10.04
C PHE A 400 -20.09 -5.23 9.43
N SER A 401 -19.44 -6.20 8.75
CA SER A 401 -20.12 -7.35 8.14
C SER A 401 -20.85 -8.18 9.19
N VAL A 402 -20.19 -8.51 10.31
CA VAL A 402 -20.79 -9.32 11.37
C VAL A 402 -22.03 -8.66 11.98
N LYS A 403 -22.01 -7.33 12.14
CA LYS A 403 -23.19 -6.61 12.67
C LYS A 403 -24.37 -6.58 11.69
N GLN A 404 -24.13 -6.74 10.40
CA GLN A 404 -25.13 -6.50 9.35
C GLN A 404 -25.57 -7.76 8.61
N ILE A 405 -24.88 -8.89 8.84
CA ILE A 405 -25.31 -10.19 8.31
C ILE A 405 -26.76 -10.51 8.68
N PRO A 406 -27.23 -10.29 9.93
CA PRO A 406 -28.62 -10.54 10.27
C PRO A 406 -29.62 -9.70 9.49
N ASP A 407 -29.34 -8.38 9.34
CA ASP A 407 -30.24 -7.44 8.64
C ASP A 407 -30.30 -7.75 7.15
N PHE A 408 -29.16 -8.06 6.52
CA PHE A 408 -29.09 -8.44 5.13
C PHE A 408 -29.76 -9.81 4.87
N GLY A 409 -29.59 -10.76 5.81
CA GLY A 409 -30.23 -12.07 5.73
C GLY A 409 -31.75 -11.99 5.76
N SER A 410 -32.32 -11.16 6.62
CA SER A 410 -33.77 -10.95 6.68
C SER A 410 -34.30 -10.32 5.39
N GLY A 411 -33.58 -9.35 4.80
CA GLY A 411 -33.96 -8.72 3.54
C GLY A 411 -33.94 -9.63 2.30
N ILE A 412 -33.11 -10.67 2.29
CA ILE A 412 -33.11 -11.66 1.19
C ILE A 412 -34.32 -12.62 1.30
N VAL A 413 -34.76 -12.93 2.51
CA VAL A 413 -35.76 -13.98 2.78
C VAL A 413 -37.20 -13.40 2.85
N ASP A 414 -37.37 -12.09 2.89
CA ASP A 414 -38.66 -11.40 3.11
C ASP A 414 -39.73 -11.60 2.01
N THR A 415 -39.58 -12.60 1.17
CA THR A 415 -40.56 -12.97 0.12
C THR A 415 -41.65 -13.91 0.60
N GLY A 416 -41.97 -13.94 1.89
CA GLY A 416 -43.15 -14.67 2.40
C GLY A 416 -43.05 -15.39 3.74
N CYS A 417 -41.89 -15.43 4.39
CA CYS A 417 -41.72 -16.03 5.70
C CYS A 417 -40.55 -15.38 6.47
N SER A 418 -40.85 -14.36 7.26
CA SER A 418 -39.85 -13.59 8.03
C SER A 418 -39.15 -14.39 9.15
N THR A 419 -39.64 -15.58 9.47
CA THR A 419 -39.09 -16.47 10.52
C THR A 419 -38.47 -17.74 9.97
N CYS A 420 -38.52 -17.97 8.64
CA CYS A 420 -38.10 -19.29 8.08
C CYS A 420 -36.58 -19.48 8.04
N TYR A 421 -35.80 -18.41 8.01
CA TYR A 421 -34.35 -18.52 7.97
C TYR A 421 -33.71 -17.24 8.52
N VAL A 422 -32.94 -17.38 9.58
CA VAL A 422 -32.19 -16.27 10.19
C VAL A 422 -30.72 -16.65 10.23
N VAL A 423 -29.89 -15.75 9.73
CA VAL A 423 -28.43 -15.86 9.85
C VAL A 423 -27.96 -14.88 10.91
N GLY A 424 -27.36 -15.40 11.96
CA GLY A 424 -26.69 -14.59 12.98
C GLY A 424 -25.18 -14.64 12.80
N ALA A 425 -24.50 -13.63 13.29
CA ALA A 425 -23.04 -13.59 13.29
C ALA A 425 -22.51 -12.98 14.59
N ILE A 426 -21.48 -13.57 15.16
CA ILE A 426 -20.87 -13.15 16.42
C ILE A 426 -19.35 -13.09 16.24
N LEU A 427 -18.72 -11.99 16.69
CA LEU A 427 -17.27 -11.91 16.85
C LEU A 427 -16.84 -12.60 18.15
N ARG A 428 -15.93 -13.58 18.02
CA ARG A 428 -15.34 -14.25 19.18
C ARG A 428 -14.30 -13.35 19.87
N PRO A 429 -14.07 -13.49 21.18
CA PRO A 429 -13.02 -12.74 21.89
C PRO A 429 -11.62 -12.92 21.29
N THR A 430 -11.33 -14.06 20.67
CA THR A 430 -10.06 -14.36 19.98
C THR A 430 -9.79 -13.45 18.77
N PHE A 431 -10.80 -12.84 18.15
CA PHE A 431 -10.65 -11.84 17.11
C PHE A 431 -9.79 -10.63 17.57
N TRP A 432 -9.89 -10.27 18.85
CA TRP A 432 -9.14 -9.16 19.40
C TRP A 432 -7.63 -9.41 19.46
N ILE A 433 -7.17 -10.66 19.41
CA ILE A 433 -5.74 -11.00 19.29
C ILE A 433 -5.21 -10.52 17.95
N TYR A 434 -5.92 -10.83 16.85
CA TYR A 434 -5.58 -10.34 15.52
C TYR A 434 -5.68 -8.81 15.45
N PHE A 435 -6.71 -8.23 16.05
CA PHE A 435 -6.93 -6.78 16.10
C PHE A 435 -5.75 -6.04 16.76
N VAL A 436 -5.32 -6.49 17.93
CA VAL A 436 -4.17 -5.90 18.65
C VAL A 436 -2.88 -6.08 17.85
N GLY A 437 -2.68 -7.26 17.25
CA GLY A 437 -1.54 -7.53 16.37
C GLY A 437 -1.49 -6.58 15.16
N ALA A 438 -2.64 -6.30 14.55
CA ALA A 438 -2.75 -5.40 13.42
C ALA A 438 -2.43 -3.94 13.80
N ILE A 439 -2.98 -3.44 14.91
CA ILE A 439 -2.68 -2.09 15.41
C ILE A 439 -1.18 -1.97 15.73
N LEU A 440 -0.62 -2.97 16.40
CA LEU A 440 0.80 -2.98 16.74
C LEU A 440 1.68 -2.97 15.48
N ASN A 441 1.33 -3.80 14.47
CA ASN A 441 2.04 -3.83 13.19
C ASN A 441 2.04 -2.46 12.50
N VAL A 442 0.88 -1.83 12.39
CA VAL A 442 0.76 -0.49 11.77
C VAL A 442 1.61 0.54 12.52
N PHE A 443 1.51 0.59 13.84
CA PHE A 443 2.25 1.54 14.67
C PHE A 443 3.76 1.35 14.56
N VAL A 444 4.24 0.10 14.71
CA VAL A 444 5.67 -0.24 14.62
C VAL A 444 6.21 0.06 13.22
N THR A 445 5.47 -0.28 12.17
CA THR A 445 5.88 -0.01 10.78
C THR A 445 6.01 1.49 10.52
N PHE A 446 5.03 2.32 10.90
CA PHE A 446 5.11 3.77 10.74
C PHE A 446 6.29 4.37 11.51
N TRP A 447 6.51 3.92 12.73
CA TRP A 447 7.62 4.38 13.55
C TRP A 447 8.98 4.03 12.93
N LEU A 448 9.14 2.80 12.45
CA LEU A 448 10.36 2.34 11.79
C LEU A 448 10.57 3.05 10.44
N PHE A 449 9.51 3.23 9.65
CA PHE A 449 9.59 3.95 8.37
C PHE A 449 10.05 5.40 8.57
N HIS A 450 9.48 6.11 9.53
CA HIS A 450 9.89 7.49 9.80
C HIS A 450 11.38 7.59 10.13
N ARG A 451 11.91 6.66 10.95
CA ARG A 451 13.33 6.61 11.29
C ARG A 451 14.22 6.23 10.10
N ALA A 452 13.86 5.19 9.37
CA ALA A 452 14.61 4.70 8.22
C ALA A 452 14.66 5.73 7.09
N HIS A 453 13.52 6.35 6.76
CA HIS A 453 13.43 7.38 5.72
C HIS A 453 14.38 8.56 6.00
N LYS A 454 14.37 9.07 7.24
CA LYS A 454 15.26 10.16 7.64
C LYS A 454 16.75 9.82 7.44
N HIS A 455 17.14 8.56 7.67
CA HIS A 455 18.52 8.12 7.52
C HIS A 455 18.90 7.81 6.07
N LEU A 456 18.08 7.04 5.35
CA LEU A 456 18.37 6.53 4.01
C LEU A 456 18.31 7.61 2.93
N TYR A 457 17.42 8.60 3.07
CA TYR A 457 17.26 9.72 2.12
C TYR A 457 17.93 11.01 2.57
N ASN A 458 18.55 11.03 3.78
CA ASN A 458 19.36 12.11 4.31
C ASN A 458 18.72 13.52 4.11
N ASP A 459 17.48 13.66 4.58
CA ASP A 459 16.63 14.85 4.39
C ASP A 459 17.31 16.18 4.74
N GLU A 460 18.29 16.19 5.63
CA GLU A 460 18.99 17.40 6.06
C GLU A 460 20.01 17.92 5.02
N LYS A 461 20.61 17.03 4.22
CA LYS A 461 21.57 17.42 3.16
C LYS A 461 20.88 17.92 1.89
N PHE A 462 19.71 17.32 1.54
CA PHE A 462 18.97 17.70 0.33
C PHE A 462 18.05 18.89 0.53
N PHE A 463 17.61 19.12 1.76
CA PHE A 463 16.72 20.21 2.12
C PHE A 463 17.38 21.09 3.18
N ALA A 464 18.51 21.73 2.82
CA ALA A 464 19.15 22.71 3.67
C ALA A 464 18.08 23.66 4.23
N LYS A 465 18.04 23.81 5.55
CA LYS A 465 17.23 24.84 6.21
C LYS A 465 17.50 26.13 5.43
N PRO A 466 16.47 26.88 5.00
CA PRO A 466 16.74 28.21 4.49
C PRO A 466 17.52 28.92 5.56
N SER A 467 18.74 29.35 5.23
CA SER A 467 19.51 30.27 6.07
C SER A 467 18.51 31.32 6.51
N LYS A 468 18.37 31.53 7.81
CA LYS A 468 17.59 32.65 8.33
C LYS A 468 18.17 33.88 7.62
N CYS A 469 17.53 34.31 6.53
CA CYS A 469 17.79 35.64 6.03
C CYS A 469 17.44 36.56 7.17
N CYS A 470 18.47 37.14 7.75
CA CYS A 470 18.33 38.32 8.57
C CYS A 470 17.47 39.31 7.79
N TRP A 471 16.27 39.59 8.24
CA TRP A 471 15.60 40.81 7.93
C TRP A 471 16.42 41.91 8.60
N CYS A 472 17.21 42.62 7.82
CA CYS A 472 17.55 44.01 8.03
C CYS A 472 17.02 44.82 6.83
#